data_09475875edf66930589d3ccef0247986
#
_entry.id   09475875edf66930589d3ccef0247986
#
_cell.length_a   1.000
_cell.length_b   1.000
_cell.length_c   1.000
_cell.angle_alpha   90.00
_cell.angle_beta   90.00
_cell.angle_gamma   90.00
#
_symmetry.space_group_name_H-M   'P 1'
#
loop_
_entity.id
_entity.type
_entity.pdbx_description
1 polymer ?
#
loop_
_entity_poly.entity_id
_entity_poly.type
_entity_poly.pdbx_seq_one_letter_code
_entity_poly.pdbx_strand_id
1 'polypeptide(L)'
;MQGFIRACSFAVALSGAAVAQAADITGAGATFPYPIYSKWAEVYKAKTGAGLNYQSIGSGGGIKQIKARTVDFGASDMPLKDEDLAKDGMVQ
;
A
#
# COMPACT_ATOMS: atom_id res chain seq x y z
N MET A 1 20.85 -31.39 -22.76
CA MET A 1 19.78 -30.48 -23.13
C MET A 1 18.73 -30.35 -22.07
N GLN A 2 18.20 -31.43 -21.57
CA GLN A 2 17.17 -31.37 -20.55
C GLN A 2 17.65 -30.66 -19.28
N GLY A 3 18.88 -30.95 -18.84
CA GLY A 3 19.39 -30.31 -17.63
C GLY A 3 19.55 -28.82 -17.78
N PHE A 4 19.86 -28.36 -18.95
CA PHE A 4 20.04 -26.97 -19.22
C PHE A 4 18.72 -26.18 -19.01
N ILE A 5 17.63 -26.75 -19.52
CA ILE A 5 16.33 -26.09 -19.39
C ILE A 5 15.90 -26.00 -17.94
N ARG A 6 16.15 -27.02 -17.16
CA ARG A 6 15.77 -26.99 -15.76
C ARG A 6 16.52 -25.96 -14.98
N ALA A 7 17.78 -25.76 -15.30
CA ALA A 7 18.57 -24.75 -14.61
C ALA A 7 18.03 -23.35 -14.85
N CYS A 8 17.60 -23.07 -16.05
CA CYS A 8 17.02 -21.75 -16.35
C CYS A 8 15.74 -21.51 -15.57
N SER A 9 14.88 -22.48 -15.48
CA SER A 9 13.63 -22.35 -14.74
C SER A 9 13.88 -22.06 -13.28
N PHE A 10 14.86 -22.70 -12.72
CA PHE A 10 15.21 -22.49 -11.32
C PHE A 10 15.67 -21.05 -11.06
N ALA A 11 16.50 -20.51 -11.92
CA ALA A 11 17.00 -19.16 -11.77
C ALA A 11 15.86 -18.13 -11.82
N VAL A 12 14.91 -18.33 -12.69
CA VAL A 12 13.77 -17.43 -12.82
C VAL A 12 12.94 -17.41 -11.54
N ALA A 13 12.74 -18.56 -10.93
CA ALA A 13 11.97 -18.64 -9.70
C ALA A 13 12.61 -17.84 -8.58
N LEU A 14 13.92 -17.88 -8.45
CA LEU A 14 14.62 -17.11 -7.43
C LEU A 14 14.48 -15.62 -7.64
N SER A 15 14.61 -15.17 -8.87
CA SER A 15 14.47 -13.76 -9.18
C SER A 15 13.08 -13.25 -8.83
N GLY A 16 12.06 -14.03 -9.13
CA GLY A 16 10.69 -13.65 -8.81
C GLY A 16 10.47 -13.46 -7.32
N ALA A 17 11.01 -14.34 -6.51
CA ALA A 17 10.88 -14.23 -5.06
C ALA A 17 11.53 -12.97 -4.52
N ALA A 18 12.70 -12.62 -5.04
CA ALA A 18 13.40 -11.43 -4.57
C ALA A 18 12.63 -10.15 -4.88
N VAL A 19 11.99 -10.08 -6.04
CA VAL A 19 11.26 -8.88 -6.45
C VAL A 19 10.01 -8.67 -5.62
N ALA A 20 9.36 -9.75 -5.19
CA ALA A 20 8.09 -9.64 -4.48
C ALA A 20 8.14 -8.90 -3.16
N GLN A 21 9.34 -8.61 -2.64
CA GLN A 21 9.50 -8.00 -1.32
C GLN A 21 9.52 -6.49 -1.32
N ALA A 22 9.53 -5.86 -2.47
CA ALA A 22 9.72 -4.41 -2.57
C ALA A 22 8.44 -3.68 -2.96
N ALA A 23 7.29 -4.13 -2.46
CA ALA A 23 6.02 -3.49 -2.79
C ALA A 23 5.83 -2.19 -2.02
N ASP A 24 5.44 -1.14 -2.71
CA ASP A 24 5.13 0.13 -2.08
C ASP A 24 3.69 0.14 -1.59
N ILE A 25 3.44 0.96 -0.56
CA ILE A 25 2.13 1.13 0.03
C ILE A 25 1.62 2.52 -0.34
N THR A 26 0.38 2.59 -0.80
CA THR A 26 -0.22 3.87 -1.19
C THR A 26 -1.43 4.15 -0.31
N GLY A 27 -1.48 5.37 0.20
CA GLY A 27 -2.62 5.83 1.00
C GLY A 27 -3.03 7.21 0.58
N ALA A 28 -4.23 7.62 0.98
CA ALA A 28 -4.74 8.94 0.70
C ALA A 28 -5.74 9.35 1.77
N GLY A 29 -5.88 10.65 1.98
CA GLY A 29 -6.89 11.13 2.88
C GLY A 29 -6.54 12.39 3.61
N ALA A 30 -6.87 12.43 4.89
CA ALA A 30 -6.78 13.61 5.73
C ALA A 30 -5.41 14.27 5.70
N THR A 31 -5.41 15.57 5.85
CA THR A 31 -4.20 16.37 5.80
C THR A 31 -3.45 16.35 7.12
N PHE A 32 -4.17 16.24 8.23
CA PHE A 32 -3.55 16.38 9.54
C PHE A 32 -2.45 15.35 9.85
N PRO A 33 -2.52 14.08 9.39
CA PRO A 33 -1.45 13.13 9.71
C PRO A 33 -0.28 13.18 8.73
N TYR A 34 -0.35 14.04 7.71
CA TYR A 34 0.66 14.07 6.66
C TYR A 34 2.09 14.26 7.17
N PRO A 35 2.36 15.20 8.09
CA PRO A 35 3.74 15.39 8.58
C PRO A 35 4.33 14.13 9.21
N ILE A 36 3.52 13.40 9.97
CA ILE A 36 3.98 12.20 10.65
C ILE A 36 4.13 11.05 9.66
N TYR A 37 3.23 10.96 8.70
CA TYR A 37 3.31 9.94 7.67
C TYR A 37 4.54 10.15 6.78
N SER A 38 4.90 11.40 6.48
CA SER A 38 6.12 11.69 5.73
C SER A 38 7.34 11.20 6.46
N LYS A 39 7.40 11.41 7.77
CA LYS A 39 8.51 10.98 8.58
C LYS A 39 8.59 9.46 8.65
N TRP A 40 7.46 8.82 8.85
CA TRP A 40 7.39 7.36 8.87
C TRP A 40 7.79 6.76 7.53
N ALA A 41 7.42 7.43 6.44
CA ALA A 41 7.78 6.95 5.10
C ALA A 41 9.30 6.91 4.92
N GLU A 42 10.02 7.94 5.38
CA GLU A 42 11.47 7.95 5.31
C GLU A 42 12.09 6.81 6.11
N VAL A 43 11.63 6.63 7.35
CA VAL A 43 12.17 5.61 8.23
C VAL A 43 11.86 4.21 7.71
N TYR A 44 10.64 4.02 7.24
CA TYR A 44 10.20 2.72 6.75
C TYR A 44 10.99 2.31 5.51
N LYS A 45 11.18 3.24 4.59
CA LYS A 45 11.94 2.97 3.38
C LYS A 45 13.40 2.64 3.69
N ALA A 46 13.98 3.35 4.66
CA ALA A 46 15.36 3.08 5.07
C ALA A 46 15.52 1.69 5.66
N LYS A 47 14.49 1.21 6.36
CA LYS A 47 14.56 -0.09 7.03
C LYS A 47 14.16 -1.26 6.14
N THR A 48 13.20 -1.08 5.26
CA THR A 48 12.61 -2.19 4.51
C THR A 48 12.82 -2.09 3.00
N GLY A 49 13.19 -0.93 2.49
CA GLY A 49 13.29 -0.70 1.05
C GLY A 49 11.96 -0.43 0.40
N ALA A 50 10.84 -0.60 1.10
CA ALA A 50 9.51 -0.34 0.55
C ALA A 50 9.12 1.11 0.80
N GLY A 51 8.48 1.75 -0.18
CA GLY A 51 8.04 3.12 -0.07
C GLY A 51 6.63 3.22 0.49
N LEU A 52 6.37 4.34 1.16
CA LEU A 52 5.01 4.70 1.56
C LEU A 52 4.67 6.01 0.87
N ASN A 53 3.67 5.97 0.02
CA ASN A 53 3.22 7.13 -0.73
C ASN A 53 1.86 7.57 -0.21
N TYR A 54 1.82 8.71 0.47
CA TYR A 54 0.58 9.22 1.04
C TYR A 54 0.21 10.53 0.38
N GLN A 55 -1.03 10.62 -0.09
CA GLN A 55 -1.55 11.83 -0.73
C GLN A 55 -2.49 12.56 0.21
N SER A 56 -2.12 13.77 0.56
CA SER A 56 -2.88 14.63 1.46
C SER A 56 -3.95 15.38 0.66
N ILE A 57 -5.10 14.76 0.50
CA ILE A 57 -6.19 15.29 -0.34
C ILE A 57 -7.49 15.52 0.43
N GLY A 58 -7.44 15.41 1.75
CA GLY A 58 -8.61 15.57 2.59
C GLY A 58 -9.32 14.26 2.87
N SER A 59 -10.05 14.21 3.98
CA SER A 59 -10.73 12.99 4.41
C SER A 59 -11.74 12.49 3.38
N GLY A 60 -12.50 13.41 2.78
CA GLY A 60 -13.47 13.02 1.76
C GLY A 60 -12.82 12.37 0.55
N GLY A 61 -11.69 12.92 0.11
CA GLY A 61 -10.95 12.34 -1.00
C GLY A 61 -10.39 10.98 -0.66
N GLY A 62 -9.89 10.79 0.57
CA GLY A 62 -9.38 9.51 1.01
C GLY A 62 -10.45 8.45 1.06
N ILE A 63 -11.61 8.79 1.60
CA ILE A 63 -12.74 7.87 1.66
C ILE A 63 -13.16 7.45 0.24
N LYS A 64 -13.22 8.42 -0.66
CA LYS A 64 -13.61 8.15 -2.04
C LYS A 64 -12.65 7.17 -2.70
N GLN A 65 -11.35 7.36 -2.49
CA GLN A 65 -10.35 6.50 -3.11
C GLN A 65 -10.31 5.11 -2.52
N ILE A 66 -10.50 4.97 -1.21
CA ILE A 66 -10.51 3.65 -0.62
C ILE A 66 -11.76 2.87 -1.05
N LYS A 67 -12.89 3.54 -1.22
CA LYS A 67 -14.09 2.90 -1.76
C LYS A 67 -13.88 2.44 -3.19
N ALA A 68 -13.16 3.22 -3.98
CA ALA A 68 -12.85 2.86 -5.36
C ALA A 68 -11.70 1.86 -5.45
N ARG A 69 -11.06 1.53 -4.34
CA ARG A 69 -9.96 0.58 -4.23
C ARG A 69 -8.73 1.00 -5.05
N THR A 70 -8.51 2.31 -5.13
CA THR A 70 -7.33 2.85 -5.82
C THR A 70 -6.14 3.07 -4.91
N VAL A 71 -6.33 2.90 -3.60
CA VAL A 71 -5.28 3.01 -2.61
C VAL A 71 -5.36 1.84 -1.64
N ASP A 72 -4.27 1.60 -0.91
CA ASP A 72 -4.20 0.52 0.06
C ASP A 72 -4.88 0.88 1.38
N PHE A 73 -4.82 2.16 1.75
CA PHE A 73 -5.50 2.63 2.95
C PHE A 73 -5.98 4.06 2.78
N GLY A 74 -6.97 4.44 3.57
CA GLY A 74 -7.47 5.80 3.61
C GLY A 74 -7.40 6.35 5.02
N ALA A 75 -7.19 7.65 5.16
CA ALA A 75 -7.14 8.30 6.45
C ALA A 75 -8.24 9.36 6.55
N SER A 76 -8.91 9.43 7.69
CA SER A 76 -10.01 10.35 7.89
C SER A 76 -10.03 10.82 9.35
N ASP A 77 -10.49 12.03 9.57
CA ASP A 77 -10.73 12.54 10.91
C ASP A 77 -12.19 12.30 11.34
N MET A 78 -12.96 11.61 10.52
CA MET A 78 -14.36 11.33 10.79
C MET A 78 -14.64 9.84 10.56
N PRO A 79 -15.13 9.12 11.59
CA PRO A 79 -15.41 7.71 11.41
C PRO A 79 -16.60 7.50 10.47
N LEU A 80 -16.55 6.39 9.75
CA LEU A 80 -17.66 5.99 8.90
C LEU A 80 -18.65 5.14 9.70
N LYS A 81 -19.89 5.12 9.24
CA LYS A 81 -20.91 4.30 9.88
C LYS A 81 -20.65 2.83 9.58
N ASP A 82 -21.02 1.97 10.52
CA ASP A 82 -20.79 0.53 10.36
C ASP A 82 -21.43 -0.02 9.10
N GLU A 83 -22.61 0.45 8.75
CA GLU A 83 -23.29 0.00 7.56
C GLU A 83 -22.57 0.38 6.27
N ASP A 84 -21.92 1.55 6.26
CA ASP A 84 -21.14 1.98 5.11
C ASP A 84 -19.86 1.14 4.97
N LEU A 85 -19.23 0.83 6.09
CA LEU A 85 -18.05 -0.03 6.09
C LEU A 85 -18.38 -1.42 5.58
N ALA A 86 -19.49 -1.99 6.05
CA ALA A 86 -19.89 -3.33 5.65
C ALA A 86 -20.25 -3.38 4.17
N LYS A 87 -20.91 -2.34 3.67
CA LYS A 87 -21.32 -2.27 2.27
C LYS A 87 -20.14 -2.31 1.32
N ASP A 88 -19.07 -1.62 1.68
CA ASP A 88 -17.89 -1.53 0.82
C ASP A 88 -16.78 -2.50 1.23
N GLY A 89 -17.03 -3.35 2.19
CA GLY A 89 -16.05 -4.34 2.62
C GLY A 89 -14.84 -3.73 3.30
N MET A 90 -15.01 -2.60 4.00
CA MET A 90 -13.92 -1.89 4.65
C MET A 90 -13.90 -2.15 6.15
N VAL A 91 -12.76 -1.92 6.78
CA VAL A 91 -12.60 -1.96 8.23
C VAL A 91 -11.98 -0.66 8.70
N GLN A 92 -12.23 -0.35 9.95
CA GLN A 92 -11.78 0.91 10.52
C GLN A 92 -11.18 0.70 11.89
#